data_2110d6a3441afe882c990bee7dae1273
#
_entry.id   2110d6a3441afe882c990bee7dae1273
#
_cell.length_a   1.000
_cell.length_b   1.000
_cell.length_c   1.000
_cell.angle_alpha   90.00
_cell.angle_beta   90.00
_cell.angle_gamma   90.00
#
_symmetry.space_group_name_H-M   'P 1'
#
loop_
_entity.id
_entity.type
_entity.pdbx_description
1 polymer ?
#
loop_
_entity_poly.entity_id
_entity_poly.type
_entity_poly.pdbx_seq_one_letter_code
_entity_poly.pdbx_strand_id
1 'polypeptide(L)'
;GLGFDTLECPYQVGNVSISSHGVVLLEDVSNLLANAMFEKGSSSDSVFRDICALADRCRILVVVTIAGLKDDGYDEETVAYINGLNIINQKLFDKASVAISMQEGTPVYQKGDAHVLV
;
A
#
# COMPACT_ATOMS: atom_id res chain seq x y z
N GLY A 1 -21.58 -8.30 5.60
CA GLY A 1 -20.40 -7.81 6.29
C GLY A 1 -20.77 -6.78 7.34
N LEU A 2 -19.81 -6.39 8.11
CA LEU A 2 -19.99 -5.46 9.23
C LEU A 2 -19.95 -3.99 8.81
N GLY A 3 -20.68 -3.64 7.73
CA GLY A 3 -20.71 -2.27 7.23
C GLY A 3 -19.56 -1.90 6.32
N PHE A 4 -18.84 -2.89 5.78
CA PHE A 4 -17.78 -2.69 4.81
C PHE A 4 -18.22 -3.15 3.43
N ASP A 5 -17.95 -2.32 2.44
CA ASP A 5 -18.07 -2.70 1.05
C ASP A 5 -16.71 -3.13 0.53
N THR A 6 -16.68 -4.23 -0.19
CA THR A 6 -15.45 -4.73 -0.81
C THR A 6 -15.46 -4.36 -2.29
N LEU A 7 -14.37 -3.75 -2.75
CA LEU A 7 -14.17 -3.39 -4.14
C LEU A 7 -12.87 -4.01 -4.62
N GLU A 8 -12.97 -4.85 -5.66
CA GLU A 8 -11.78 -5.45 -6.26
C GLU A 8 -11.23 -4.51 -7.33
N CYS A 9 -9.97 -4.10 -7.14
CA CYS A 9 -9.29 -3.21 -8.07
C CYS A 9 -7.85 -3.67 -8.23
N PRO A 10 -7.55 -4.46 -9.27
CA PRO A 10 -6.21 -5.03 -9.43
C PRO A 10 -5.13 -4.01 -9.76
N TYR A 11 -5.49 -2.84 -10.29
CA TYR A 11 -4.55 -1.74 -10.57
C TYR A 11 -5.32 -0.43 -10.74
N GLN A 12 -4.57 0.70 -10.77
CA GLN A 12 -5.13 2.05 -10.97
C GLN A 12 -6.15 2.43 -9.87
N VAL A 13 -5.80 2.15 -8.63
CA VAL A 13 -6.68 2.45 -7.48
C VAL A 13 -7.02 3.93 -7.35
N GLY A 14 -6.22 4.81 -7.93
CA GLY A 14 -6.49 6.25 -7.95
C GLY A 14 -7.76 6.62 -8.69
N ASN A 15 -8.27 5.74 -9.56
CA ASN A 15 -9.47 5.96 -10.37
C ASN A 15 -10.74 5.39 -9.72
N VAL A 16 -10.63 4.74 -8.57
CA VAL A 16 -11.77 4.14 -7.89
C VAL A 16 -12.69 5.23 -7.33
N SER A 17 -14.00 5.06 -7.52
CA SER A 17 -15.01 5.94 -6.93
C SER A 17 -15.26 5.56 -5.48
N ILE A 18 -15.01 6.50 -4.58
CA ILE A 18 -15.23 6.31 -3.15
C ILE A 18 -15.86 7.56 -2.54
N SER A 19 -16.47 7.40 -1.37
CA SER A 19 -16.95 8.52 -0.59
C SER A 19 -15.75 9.34 -0.05
N SER A 20 -15.79 10.66 -0.21
CA SER A 20 -14.73 11.55 0.27
C SER A 20 -14.59 11.55 1.79
N HIS A 21 -15.59 11.06 2.51
CA HIS A 21 -15.56 10.95 3.98
C HIS A 21 -15.31 9.52 4.46
N GLY A 22 -15.05 8.60 3.54
CA GLY A 22 -14.88 7.19 3.86
C GLY A 22 -13.51 6.85 4.45
N VAL A 23 -13.50 5.77 5.22
CA VAL A 23 -12.28 5.10 5.65
C VAL A 23 -12.04 3.93 4.70
N VAL A 24 -10.87 3.88 4.07
CA VAL A 24 -10.55 2.88 3.06
C VAL A 24 -9.39 2.02 3.56
N LEU A 25 -9.56 0.71 3.44
CA LEU A 25 -8.48 -0.26 3.67
C LEU A 25 -8.01 -0.77 2.31
N LEU A 26 -6.76 -0.51 1.98
CA LEU A 26 -6.11 -1.02 0.77
C LEU A 26 -5.29 -2.26 1.13
N GLU A 27 -5.75 -3.42 0.73
CA GLU A 27 -5.05 -4.69 0.86
C GLU A 27 -4.75 -5.23 -0.54
N ASP A 28 -3.54 -5.51 -0.89
CA ASP A 28 -2.31 -5.04 -0.29
C ASP A 28 -1.43 -4.47 -1.41
N VAL A 29 -0.43 -3.69 -1.04
CA VAL A 29 0.46 -3.01 -2.01
C VAL A 29 1.28 -4.02 -2.81
N SER A 30 1.67 -5.14 -2.21
CA SER A 30 2.47 -6.15 -2.89
C SER A 30 1.74 -6.73 -4.11
N ASN A 31 0.45 -7.06 -3.96
CA ASN A 31 -0.37 -7.54 -5.08
C ASN A 31 -0.61 -6.44 -6.11
N LEU A 32 -0.91 -5.22 -5.65
CA LEU A 32 -1.15 -4.09 -6.54
C LEU A 32 0.08 -3.81 -7.42
N LEU A 33 1.27 -3.82 -6.81
CA LEU A 33 2.52 -3.61 -7.54
C LEU A 33 2.81 -4.76 -8.51
N ALA A 34 2.59 -6.01 -8.09
CA ALA A 34 2.77 -7.17 -8.95
C ALA A 34 1.88 -7.08 -10.18
N ASN A 35 0.61 -6.77 -10.00
CA ASN A 35 -0.33 -6.60 -11.11
C ASN A 35 0.10 -5.48 -12.04
N ALA A 36 0.54 -4.35 -11.50
CA ALA A 36 0.97 -3.20 -12.30
C ALA A 36 2.22 -3.52 -13.11
N MET A 37 3.22 -4.13 -12.49
CA MET A 37 4.50 -4.40 -13.17
C MET A 37 4.41 -5.56 -14.15
N PHE A 38 3.81 -6.68 -13.75
CA PHE A 38 3.83 -7.91 -14.55
C PHE A 38 2.72 -7.94 -15.61
N GLU A 39 1.58 -7.32 -15.36
CA GLU A 39 0.46 -7.32 -16.30
C GLU A 39 0.38 -6.06 -17.16
N LYS A 40 0.80 -4.90 -16.63
CA LYS A 40 0.68 -3.61 -17.30
C LYS A 40 1.99 -2.94 -17.66
N GLY A 41 3.12 -3.48 -17.20
CA GLY A 41 4.42 -2.87 -17.44
C GLY A 41 4.58 -1.50 -16.75
N SER A 42 3.78 -1.24 -15.73
CA SER A 42 3.82 0.01 -14.97
C SER A 42 4.96 0.00 -13.96
N SER A 43 5.28 1.18 -13.42
CA SER A 43 6.37 1.35 -12.46
C SER A 43 5.86 1.49 -11.03
N SER A 44 6.78 1.34 -10.07
CA SER A 44 6.48 1.61 -8.65
C SER A 44 6.04 3.06 -8.43
N ASP A 45 6.60 4.01 -9.17
CA ASP A 45 6.19 5.42 -9.08
C ASP A 45 4.73 5.62 -9.48
N SER A 46 4.27 4.94 -10.50
CA SER A 46 2.89 4.99 -10.95
C SER A 46 1.94 4.46 -9.87
N VAL A 47 2.28 3.33 -9.27
CA VAL A 47 1.49 2.74 -8.19
C VAL A 47 1.45 3.66 -6.98
N PHE A 48 2.58 4.24 -6.60
CA PHE A 48 2.63 5.18 -5.48
C PHE A 48 1.76 6.41 -5.73
N ARG A 49 1.79 6.97 -6.94
CA ARG A 49 0.92 8.11 -7.31
C ARG A 49 -0.56 7.76 -7.22
N ASP A 50 -0.93 6.55 -7.65
CA ASP A 50 -2.31 6.08 -7.54
C ASP A 50 -2.75 5.96 -6.09
N ILE A 51 -1.91 5.46 -5.21
CA ILE A 51 -2.20 5.35 -3.79
C ILE A 51 -2.37 6.75 -3.18
N CYS A 52 -1.50 7.69 -3.53
CA CYS A 52 -1.62 9.08 -3.08
C CYS A 52 -2.91 9.72 -3.55
N ALA A 53 -3.32 9.48 -4.80
CA ALA A 53 -4.57 10.00 -5.34
C ALA A 53 -5.77 9.41 -4.59
N LEU A 54 -5.72 8.13 -4.24
CA LEU A 54 -6.74 7.51 -3.41
C LEU A 54 -6.79 8.14 -2.02
N ALA A 55 -5.63 8.35 -1.40
CA ALA A 55 -5.54 8.96 -0.07
C ALA A 55 -6.15 10.36 -0.02
N ASP A 56 -5.96 11.14 -1.09
CA ASP A 56 -6.52 12.50 -1.19
C ASP A 56 -8.04 12.50 -1.29
N ARG A 57 -8.65 11.37 -1.64
CA ARG A 57 -10.07 11.23 -1.88
C ARG A 57 -10.84 10.58 -0.75
N CYS A 58 -10.16 10.14 0.31
CA CYS A 58 -10.80 9.55 1.48
C CYS A 58 -10.36 10.24 2.76
N ARG A 59 -11.14 10.06 3.82
CA ARG A 59 -10.83 10.66 5.10
C ARG A 59 -9.61 9.99 5.74
N ILE A 60 -9.57 8.68 5.70
CA ILE A 60 -8.47 7.88 6.23
C ILE A 60 -8.20 6.75 5.24
N LEU A 61 -6.93 6.58 4.88
CA LEU A 61 -6.49 5.43 4.09
C LEU A 61 -5.56 4.58 4.96
N VAL A 62 -5.94 3.32 5.13
CA VAL A 62 -5.10 2.32 5.77
C VAL A 62 -4.51 1.44 4.66
N VAL A 63 -3.19 1.38 4.61
CA VAL A 63 -2.48 0.64 3.57
C VAL A 63 -1.76 -0.55 4.20
N VAL A 64 -2.02 -1.73 3.65
CA VAL A 64 -1.35 -2.96 4.07
C VAL A 64 -0.28 -3.32 3.04
N THR A 65 0.92 -3.62 3.51
CA THR A 65 2.03 -3.99 2.65
C THR A 65 2.90 -5.04 3.34
N ILE A 66 3.78 -5.66 2.55
CA ILE A 66 4.78 -6.60 3.05
C ILE A 66 6.14 -5.91 3.00
N ALA A 67 6.88 -5.98 4.08
CA ALA A 67 8.20 -5.38 4.18
C ALA A 67 9.27 -6.43 4.46
N GLY A 68 10.52 -6.05 4.26
CA GLY A 68 11.67 -6.88 4.61
C GLY A 68 12.01 -7.98 3.62
N LEU A 69 11.44 -7.95 2.43
CA LEU A 69 11.81 -8.91 1.38
C LEU A 69 13.22 -8.60 0.86
N LYS A 70 13.99 -9.67 0.67
CA LYS A 70 15.35 -9.59 0.15
C LYS A 70 15.40 -10.10 -1.28
N ASP A 71 16.26 -9.51 -2.08
CA ASP A 71 16.36 -9.81 -3.51
C ASP A 71 17.40 -10.87 -3.86
N ASP A 72 17.80 -11.66 -2.88
CA ASP A 72 18.85 -12.69 -3.05
C ASP A 72 18.31 -13.91 -3.82
N GLY A 73 19.02 -14.29 -4.87
CA GLY A 73 18.78 -15.56 -5.57
C GLY A 73 17.59 -15.60 -6.51
N TYR A 74 17.00 -14.45 -6.85
CA TYR A 74 15.86 -14.36 -7.75
C TYR A 74 16.28 -13.87 -9.14
N ASP A 75 15.38 -14.03 -10.13
CA ASP A 75 15.58 -13.51 -11.46
C ASP A 75 15.44 -11.98 -11.50
N GLU A 76 15.79 -11.39 -12.66
CA GLU A 76 15.81 -9.93 -12.82
C GLU A 76 14.42 -9.30 -12.60
N GLU A 77 13.36 -9.94 -13.06
CA GLU A 77 11.99 -9.42 -12.89
C GLU A 77 11.59 -9.43 -11.43
N THR A 78 11.91 -10.49 -10.70
CA THR A 78 11.60 -10.60 -9.28
C THR A 78 12.42 -9.61 -8.47
N VAL A 79 13.71 -9.43 -8.79
CA VAL A 79 14.56 -8.42 -8.16
C VAL A 79 13.99 -7.02 -8.38
N ALA A 80 13.59 -6.69 -9.61
CA ALA A 80 12.99 -5.40 -9.92
C ALA A 80 11.70 -5.17 -9.12
N TYR A 81 10.87 -6.21 -8.99
CA TYR A 81 9.64 -6.13 -8.21
C TYR A 81 9.93 -5.87 -6.72
N ILE A 82 10.86 -6.63 -6.12
CA ILE A 82 11.23 -6.48 -4.71
C ILE A 82 11.79 -5.09 -4.46
N ASN A 83 12.66 -4.61 -5.33
CA ASN A 83 13.22 -3.25 -5.23
C ASN A 83 12.12 -2.19 -5.34
N GLY A 84 11.19 -2.37 -6.29
CA GLY A 84 10.05 -1.47 -6.44
C GLY A 84 9.17 -1.44 -5.20
N LEU A 85 8.91 -2.61 -4.60
CA LEU A 85 8.11 -2.70 -3.38
C LEU A 85 8.81 -2.01 -2.21
N ASN A 86 10.11 -2.19 -2.06
CA ASN A 86 10.89 -1.54 -1.01
C ASN A 86 10.86 -0.01 -1.18
N ILE A 87 10.95 0.49 -2.40
CA ILE A 87 10.87 1.92 -2.69
C ILE A 87 9.49 2.47 -2.32
N ILE A 88 8.43 1.79 -2.73
CA ILE A 88 7.06 2.20 -2.38
C ILE A 88 6.87 2.21 -0.88
N ASN A 89 7.32 1.16 -0.19
CA ASN A 89 7.19 1.05 1.25
C ASN A 89 7.87 2.23 1.97
N GLN A 90 9.05 2.62 1.52
CA GLN A 90 9.75 3.77 2.09
C GLN A 90 8.98 5.07 1.86
N LYS A 91 8.47 5.28 0.65
CA LYS A 91 7.69 6.47 0.31
C LYS A 91 6.38 6.54 1.10
N LEU A 92 5.70 5.40 1.26
CA LEU A 92 4.49 5.32 2.07
C LEU A 92 4.79 5.61 3.54
N PHE A 93 5.87 5.06 4.06
CA PHE A 93 6.31 5.33 5.44
C PHE A 93 6.56 6.81 5.65
N ASP A 94 7.24 7.47 4.72
CA ASP A 94 7.56 8.90 4.82
C ASP A 94 6.29 9.77 4.85
N LYS A 95 5.25 9.37 4.12
CA LYS A 95 3.99 10.10 4.07
C LYS A 95 3.01 9.73 5.18
N ALA A 96 3.13 8.57 5.77
CA ALA A 96 2.18 8.08 6.76
C ALA A 96 2.24 8.91 8.04
N SER A 97 1.09 9.18 8.64
CA SER A 97 1.01 9.75 9.99
C SER A 97 1.31 8.69 11.05
N VAL A 98 0.93 7.44 10.75
CA VAL A 98 1.16 6.29 11.64
C VAL A 98 1.68 5.14 10.79
N ALA A 99 2.71 4.47 11.25
CA ALA A 99 3.23 3.25 10.64
C ALA A 99 3.36 2.17 11.72
N ILE A 100 2.80 0.99 11.43
CA ILE A 100 2.76 -0.13 12.35
C ILE A 100 3.37 -1.35 11.69
N SER A 101 4.28 -2.00 12.37
CA SER A 101 4.82 -3.29 11.97
C SER A 101 4.16 -4.39 12.79
N MET A 102 3.68 -5.43 12.12
CA MET A 102 3.14 -6.61 12.81
C MET A 102 4.28 -7.59 13.05
N GLN A 103 4.60 -7.80 14.32
CA GLN A 103 5.70 -8.69 14.74
C GLN A 103 5.13 -9.78 15.62
N GLU A 104 5.12 -11.01 15.09
CA GLU A 104 4.58 -12.18 15.78
C GLU A 104 3.14 -11.96 16.29
N GLY A 105 2.32 -11.33 15.47
CA GLY A 105 0.93 -11.02 15.82
C GLY A 105 0.76 -9.80 16.72
N THR A 106 1.85 -9.12 17.09
CA THR A 106 1.82 -7.94 17.96
C THR A 106 2.12 -6.68 17.15
N PRO A 107 1.26 -5.64 17.23
CA PRO A 107 1.54 -4.38 16.56
C PRO A 107 2.65 -3.61 17.27
N VAL A 108 3.61 -3.10 16.48
CA VAL A 108 4.70 -2.26 16.96
C VAL A 108 4.68 -0.96 16.17
N TYR A 109 4.51 0.16 16.86
CA TYR A 109 4.49 1.47 16.19
C TYR A 109 5.89 1.87 15.77
N GLN A 110 6.06 2.10 14.48
CA GLN A 110 7.30 2.59 13.88
C GLN A 110 7.27 4.11 13.71
N LYS A 111 6.07 4.70 13.69
CA LYS A 111 5.86 6.13 13.50
C LYS A 111 4.48 6.49 14.04
N GLY A 112 4.39 7.57 14.82
CA GLY A 112 3.12 8.00 15.41
C GLY A 112 2.63 7.05 16.50
N ASP A 113 1.38 7.21 16.88
CA ASP A 113 0.70 6.35 17.84
C ASP A 113 -0.81 6.33 17.58
N ALA A 114 -1.56 5.58 18.40
CA ALA A 114 -3.00 5.42 18.22
C ALA A 114 -3.79 6.73 18.33
N HIS A 115 -3.28 7.76 19.00
CA HIS A 115 -3.95 9.05 19.15
C HIS A 115 -4.08 9.81 17.84
N VAL A 116 -3.20 9.57 16.87
CA VAL A 116 -3.24 10.21 15.56
C VAL A 116 -4.48 9.80 14.77
N LEU A 117 -5.02 8.62 15.04
CA LEU A 117 -6.15 8.05 14.30
C LEU A 117 -7.52 8.41 14.89
N VAL A 118 -7.54 9.09 16.03
CA VAL A 118 -8.79 9.41 16.75
C VAL A 118 -9.35 10.76 16.37
#